data_3aaf7a4a4f1e3f4fc3804b6174bcbde7
#
_entry.id   3aaf7a4a4f1e3f4fc3804b6174bcbde7
#
_cell.length_a   1.000
_cell.length_b   1.000
_cell.length_c   1.000
_cell.angle_alpha   90.00
_cell.angle_beta   90.00
_cell.angle_gamma   90.00
#
_symmetry.space_group_name_H-M   'P 1'
#
loop_
_entity.id
_entity.type
_entity.pdbx_description
1 polymer ?
#
loop_
_entity_poly.entity_id
_entity_poly.type
_entity_poly.pdbx_seq_one_letter_code
_entity_poly.pdbx_strand_id
1 'polypeptide(L)'
;YVVRKIGESAARRYFLTAEVFEAAEAQRIGLVHEVVPYAELAEAASWIIKRLREGVPEAQAASKRLIARVAGAAVDPGLMEDTARRIADARASAEGKEGVEAFLGKRLPNWRS
;
A
#
# COMPACT_ATOMS: atom_id res chain seq x y z
N TYR A 1 7.93 -5.58 13.92
CA TYR A 1 7.19 -4.69 12.99
C TYR A 1 7.90 -3.36 12.79
N VAL A 2 8.27 -2.64 13.87
CA VAL A 2 8.84 -1.29 13.81
C VAL A 2 10.14 -1.24 13.01
N VAL A 3 11.11 -2.11 13.28
CA VAL A 3 12.39 -2.15 12.55
C VAL A 3 12.20 -2.29 11.05
N ARG A 4 11.24 -3.16 10.62
CA ARG A 4 10.91 -3.33 9.20
C ARG A 4 10.33 -2.06 8.58
N LYS A 5 9.63 -1.25 9.37
CA LYS A 5 8.98 -0.01 8.93
C LYS A 5 9.96 1.15 8.83
N ILE A 6 10.79 1.37 9.84
CA ILE A 6 11.69 2.54 9.91
C ILE A 6 13.12 2.25 9.44
N GLY A 7 13.43 0.99 9.15
CA GLY A 7 14.75 0.55 8.78
C GLY A 7 15.70 0.38 9.99
N GLU A 8 16.81 -0.29 9.75
CA GLU A 8 17.78 -0.63 10.79
C GLU A 8 18.47 0.62 11.37
N SER A 9 18.79 1.60 10.54
CA SER A 9 19.50 2.81 10.96
C SER A 9 18.69 3.62 11.98
N ALA A 10 17.44 3.94 11.67
CA ALA A 10 16.56 4.67 12.59
C ALA A 10 16.26 3.83 13.84
N ALA A 11 16.04 2.52 13.67
CA ALA A 11 15.81 1.63 14.80
C ALA A 11 17.00 1.61 15.76
N ARG A 12 18.24 1.50 15.26
CA ARG A 12 19.46 1.56 16.09
C ARG A 12 19.52 2.86 16.87
N ARG A 13 19.28 4.01 16.23
CA ARG A 13 19.28 5.28 16.92
C ARG A 13 18.29 5.28 18.09
N TYR A 14 17.01 5.13 17.79
CA TYR A 14 15.97 5.34 18.79
C TYR A 14 15.84 4.23 19.83
N PHE A 15 16.15 2.97 19.48
CA PHE A 15 16.10 1.87 20.43
C PHE A 15 17.29 1.89 21.41
N LEU A 16 18.45 2.33 20.97
CA LEU A 16 19.64 2.34 21.82
C LEU A 16 19.75 3.60 22.66
N THR A 17 19.28 4.75 22.16
CA THR A 17 19.37 6.02 22.88
C THR A 17 18.14 6.30 23.73
N ALA A 18 17.03 5.62 23.49
CA ALA A 18 15.73 5.92 24.08
C ALA A 18 15.28 7.39 23.87
N GLU A 19 15.82 8.04 22.81
CA GLU A 19 15.47 9.41 22.43
C GLU A 19 13.99 9.51 22.08
N VAL A 20 13.32 10.50 22.66
CA VAL A 20 11.93 10.83 22.33
C VAL A 20 11.89 11.69 21.06
N PHE A 21 10.97 11.41 20.17
CA PHE A 21 10.78 12.17 18.95
C PHE A 21 9.30 12.51 18.72
N GLU A 22 9.08 13.58 17.97
CA GLU A 22 7.76 14.09 17.65
C GLU A 22 7.21 13.51 16.34
N ALA A 23 5.95 13.86 16.01
CA ALA A 23 5.24 13.37 14.84
C ALA A 23 5.95 13.64 13.52
N ALA A 24 6.59 14.81 13.37
CA ALA A 24 7.35 15.16 12.16
C ALA A 24 8.52 14.20 11.91
N GLU A 25 9.25 13.83 12.97
CA GLU A 25 10.32 12.86 12.87
C GLU A 25 9.77 11.44 12.62
N ALA A 26 8.64 11.08 13.24
CA ALA A 26 7.95 9.82 12.96
C ALA A 26 7.60 9.68 11.45
N GLN A 27 7.17 10.77 10.82
CA GLN A 27 6.92 10.80 9.37
C GLN A 27 8.22 10.68 8.58
N ARG A 28 9.24 11.45 8.95
CA ARG A 28 10.55 11.45 8.26
C ARG A 28 11.20 10.07 8.25
N ILE A 29 11.11 9.30 9.33
CA ILE A 29 11.66 7.93 9.42
C ILE A 29 10.71 6.86 8.87
N GLY A 30 9.55 7.22 8.38
CA GLY A 30 8.57 6.31 7.77
C GLY A 30 7.74 5.51 8.78
N LEU A 31 7.73 5.88 10.07
CA LEU A 31 6.89 5.23 11.08
C LEU A 31 5.41 5.48 10.82
N VAL A 32 5.06 6.71 10.46
CA VAL A 32 3.72 7.13 10.01
C VAL A 32 3.77 7.66 8.59
N HIS A 33 2.66 7.61 7.86
CA HIS A 33 2.60 8.05 6.46
C HIS A 33 2.34 9.55 6.34
N GLU A 34 1.53 10.09 7.23
CA GLU A 34 1.08 11.48 7.19
C GLU A 34 0.94 12.04 8.60
N VAL A 35 1.22 13.32 8.74
CA VAL A 35 1.02 14.10 9.96
C VAL A 35 0.17 15.30 9.60
N VAL A 36 -0.95 15.45 10.29
CA VAL A 36 -1.91 16.56 10.08
C VAL A 36 -2.25 17.21 11.43
N PRO A 37 -2.74 18.44 11.44
CA PRO A 37 -3.30 19.03 12.65
C PRO A 37 -4.39 18.15 13.24
N TYR A 38 -4.53 18.13 14.56
CA TYR A 38 -5.52 17.30 15.25
C TYR A 38 -6.96 17.49 14.71
N ALA A 39 -7.32 18.73 14.41
CA ALA A 39 -8.64 19.04 13.85
C ALA A 39 -8.91 18.42 12.48
N GLU A 40 -7.86 18.10 11.70
CA GLU A 40 -7.94 17.55 10.36
C GLU A 40 -7.82 16.02 10.32
N LEU A 41 -7.53 15.38 11.46
CA LEU A 41 -7.26 13.93 11.51
C LEU A 41 -8.43 13.08 10.98
N ALA A 42 -9.67 13.44 11.34
CA ALA A 42 -10.86 12.74 10.88
C ALA A 42 -11.06 12.86 9.37
N GLU A 43 -10.77 14.04 8.81
CA GLU A 43 -10.87 14.29 7.37
C GLU A 43 -9.79 13.50 6.59
N ALA A 44 -8.54 13.54 7.03
CA ALA A 44 -7.44 12.77 6.45
C ALA A 44 -7.72 11.26 6.47
N ALA A 45 -8.21 10.73 7.59
CA ALA A 45 -8.60 9.33 7.70
C ALA A 45 -9.75 8.99 6.75
N SER A 46 -10.77 9.84 6.67
CA SER A 46 -11.92 9.66 5.78
C SER A 46 -11.52 9.66 4.32
N TRP A 47 -10.57 10.51 3.94
CA TRP A 47 -10.01 10.55 2.59
C TRP A 47 -9.34 9.22 2.21
N ILE A 48 -8.50 8.66 3.09
CA ILE A 48 -7.85 7.36 2.86
C ILE A 48 -8.89 6.24 2.74
N ILE A 49 -9.88 6.22 3.64
CA ILE A 49 -10.97 5.23 3.62
C ILE A 49 -11.75 5.32 2.30
N LYS A 50 -12.08 6.54 1.85
CA LYS A 50 -12.73 6.77 0.57
C LYS A 50 -11.92 6.18 -0.58
N ARG A 51 -10.61 6.45 -0.64
CA ARG A 51 -9.72 5.89 -1.67
C ARG A 51 -9.68 4.35 -1.66
N LEU A 52 -9.63 3.76 -0.47
CA LEU A 52 -9.67 2.30 -0.34
C LEU A 52 -11.00 1.73 -0.84
N ARG A 53 -12.12 2.38 -0.57
CA ARG A 53 -13.46 1.95 -1.04
C ARG A 53 -13.65 2.12 -2.55
N GLU A 54 -12.94 3.03 -3.18
CA GLU A 54 -12.94 3.21 -4.64
C GLU A 54 -12.14 2.14 -5.39
N GLY A 55 -11.29 1.41 -4.67
CA GLY A 55 -10.45 0.36 -5.25
C GLY A 55 -11.20 -0.95 -5.45
N VAL A 56 -10.65 -1.78 -6.32
CA VAL A 56 -11.16 -3.12 -6.65
C VAL A 56 -10.84 -4.10 -5.50
N PRO A 57 -11.81 -4.74 -4.84
CA PRO A 57 -11.57 -5.56 -3.64
C PRO A 57 -10.56 -6.69 -3.86
N GLU A 58 -10.72 -7.48 -4.92
CA GLU A 58 -9.79 -8.59 -5.22
C GLU A 58 -8.41 -8.09 -5.61
N ALA A 59 -8.32 -7.02 -6.39
CA ALA A 59 -7.03 -6.42 -6.74
C ALA A 59 -6.31 -5.84 -5.52
N GLN A 60 -7.03 -5.23 -4.57
CA GLN A 60 -6.44 -4.77 -3.30
C GLN A 60 -5.92 -5.94 -2.47
N ALA A 61 -6.68 -7.03 -2.37
CA ALA A 61 -6.24 -8.23 -1.67
C ALA A 61 -5.01 -8.86 -2.35
N ALA A 62 -4.99 -8.92 -3.68
CA ALA A 62 -3.85 -9.40 -4.46
C ALA A 62 -2.61 -8.49 -4.27
N SER A 63 -2.78 -7.18 -4.27
CA SER A 63 -1.71 -6.21 -4.01
C SER A 63 -1.10 -6.37 -2.62
N LYS A 64 -1.91 -6.59 -1.58
CA LYS A 64 -1.41 -6.87 -0.23
C LYS A 64 -0.57 -8.14 -0.18
N ARG A 65 -1.02 -9.21 -0.85
CA ARG A 65 -0.25 -10.47 -0.96
C ARG A 65 1.05 -10.28 -1.76
N LEU A 66 1.01 -9.49 -2.84
CA LEU A 66 2.19 -9.17 -3.64
C LEU A 66 3.22 -8.39 -2.82
N ILE A 67 2.81 -7.33 -2.12
CA ILE A 67 3.71 -6.56 -1.24
C ILE A 67 4.38 -7.48 -0.22
N ALA A 68 3.62 -8.34 0.45
CA ALA A 68 4.18 -9.28 1.43
C ALA A 68 5.15 -10.29 0.79
N ARG A 69 4.92 -10.68 -0.46
CA ARG A 69 5.77 -11.63 -1.20
C ARG A 69 7.09 -11.00 -1.65
N VAL A 70 7.07 -9.74 -2.09
CA VAL A 70 8.25 -9.08 -2.66
C VAL A 70 9.07 -8.30 -1.63
N ALA A 71 8.46 -7.87 -0.53
CA ALA A 71 9.14 -7.10 0.50
C ALA A 71 10.30 -7.91 1.12
N GLY A 72 11.53 -7.47 0.87
CA GLY A 72 12.76 -8.10 1.36
C GLY A 72 13.16 -9.38 0.61
N ALA A 73 12.47 -9.76 -0.47
CA ALA A 73 12.88 -10.88 -1.31
C ALA A 73 14.00 -10.47 -2.27
N ALA A 74 14.94 -11.38 -2.53
CA ALA A 74 15.90 -11.18 -3.61
C ALA A 74 15.18 -11.25 -4.97
N VAL A 75 15.61 -10.42 -5.89
CA VAL A 75 15.09 -10.43 -7.26
C VAL A 75 15.81 -11.54 -8.03
N ASP A 76 15.10 -12.63 -8.25
CA ASP A 76 15.56 -13.78 -9.02
C ASP A 76 14.56 -14.14 -10.13
N PRO A 77 14.93 -15.05 -11.08
CA PRO A 77 14.01 -15.45 -12.15
C PRO A 77 12.68 -16.04 -11.65
N GLY A 78 12.67 -16.73 -10.51
CA GLY A 78 11.45 -17.29 -9.92
C GLY A 78 10.51 -16.21 -9.40
N LEU A 79 11.04 -15.17 -8.75
CA LEU A 79 10.24 -14.02 -8.32
C LEU A 79 9.70 -13.24 -9.53
N MET A 80 10.52 -13.07 -10.58
CA MET A 80 10.10 -12.39 -11.80
C MET A 80 8.96 -13.15 -12.49
N GLU A 81 9.05 -14.47 -12.61
CA GLU A 81 7.98 -15.30 -13.17
C GLU A 81 6.71 -15.26 -12.30
N ASP A 82 6.84 -15.37 -10.98
CA ASP A 82 5.70 -15.28 -10.05
C ASP A 82 4.98 -13.94 -10.18
N THR A 83 5.71 -12.84 -10.23
CA THR A 83 5.11 -11.51 -10.38
C THR A 83 4.46 -11.28 -11.74
N ALA A 84 5.08 -11.77 -12.82
CA ALA A 84 4.51 -11.71 -14.16
C ALA A 84 3.19 -12.51 -14.25
N ARG A 85 3.15 -13.72 -13.69
CA ARG A 85 1.94 -14.53 -13.62
C ARG A 85 0.83 -13.83 -12.85
N ARG A 86 1.12 -13.24 -11.68
CA ARG A 86 0.12 -12.50 -10.89
C ARG A 86 -0.50 -11.33 -11.65
N ILE A 87 0.29 -10.61 -12.45
CA ILE A 87 -0.22 -9.53 -13.30
C ILE A 87 -1.13 -10.10 -14.40
N ALA A 88 -0.72 -11.19 -15.03
CA ALA A 88 -1.52 -11.86 -16.06
C ALA A 88 -2.86 -12.34 -15.50
N ASP A 89 -2.85 -13.01 -14.33
CA ASP A 89 -4.05 -13.48 -13.65
C ASP A 89 -5.00 -12.33 -13.27
N ALA A 90 -4.46 -11.25 -12.70
CA ALA A 90 -5.25 -10.06 -12.36
C ALA A 90 -5.92 -9.44 -13.59
N ARG A 91 -5.22 -9.35 -14.72
CA ARG A 91 -5.79 -8.84 -15.99
C ARG A 91 -6.82 -9.77 -16.59
N ALA A 92 -6.66 -11.07 -16.42
CA ALA A 92 -7.58 -12.09 -16.92
C ALA A 92 -8.84 -12.25 -16.04
N SER A 93 -8.81 -11.76 -14.80
CA SER A 93 -9.94 -11.84 -13.86
C SER A 93 -11.18 -11.09 -14.35
N ALA A 94 -12.34 -11.41 -13.79
CA ALA A 94 -13.58 -10.70 -14.09
C ALA A 94 -13.49 -9.20 -13.74
N GLU A 95 -12.92 -8.88 -12.58
CA GLU A 95 -12.70 -7.49 -12.15
C GLU A 95 -11.70 -6.76 -13.07
N GLY A 96 -10.62 -7.44 -13.49
CA GLY A 96 -9.64 -6.88 -14.42
C GLY A 96 -10.25 -6.53 -15.79
N LYS A 97 -11.09 -7.39 -16.34
CA LYS A 97 -11.82 -7.17 -17.60
C LYS A 97 -12.81 -6.01 -17.45
N GLU A 98 -13.65 -6.04 -16.43
CA GLU A 98 -14.59 -4.94 -16.13
C GLU A 98 -13.87 -3.60 -15.98
N GLY A 99 -12.73 -3.57 -15.27
CA GLY A 99 -11.95 -2.35 -15.09
C GLY A 99 -11.45 -1.77 -16.41
N VAL A 100 -10.96 -2.61 -17.32
CA VAL A 100 -10.52 -2.20 -18.67
C VAL A 100 -11.70 -1.73 -19.51
N GLU A 101 -12.81 -2.46 -19.53
CA GLU A 101 -14.01 -2.10 -20.26
C GLU A 101 -14.61 -0.78 -19.76
N ALA A 102 -14.69 -0.58 -18.44
CA ALA A 102 -15.17 0.65 -17.84
C ALA A 102 -14.28 1.84 -18.24
N PHE A 103 -12.95 1.66 -18.19
CA PHE A 103 -11.99 2.70 -18.59
C PHE A 103 -12.14 3.08 -20.07
N LEU A 104 -12.17 2.10 -20.96
CA LEU A 104 -12.35 2.33 -22.39
C LEU A 104 -13.72 2.95 -22.72
N GLY A 105 -14.77 2.50 -22.02
CA GLY A 105 -16.13 3.01 -22.14
C GLY A 105 -16.38 4.35 -21.43
N LYS A 106 -15.37 4.92 -20.77
CA LYS A 106 -15.46 6.17 -19.97
C LYS A 106 -16.64 6.16 -18.98
N ARG A 107 -16.91 5.01 -18.36
CA ARG A 107 -17.95 4.80 -17.35
C ARG A 107 -17.34 4.40 -16.01
N LEU A 108 -18.15 4.50 -14.95
CA LEU A 108 -17.75 3.91 -13.68
C LEU A 108 -17.79 2.38 -13.75
N PRO A 109 -16.85 1.68 -13.13
CA PRO A 109 -16.91 0.24 -13.00
C PRO A 109 -18.01 -0.17 -11.99
N ASN A 110 -18.51 -1.39 -12.12
CA ASN A 110 -19.66 -1.89 -11.36
C ASN A 110 -19.49 -1.93 -9.83
N TRP A 111 -18.24 -1.98 -9.32
CA TRP A 111 -17.95 -1.92 -7.88
C TRP A 111 -17.97 -0.50 -7.28
N ARG A 112 -18.17 0.52 -8.10
CA ARG A 112 -18.28 1.94 -7.69
C ARG A 112 -19.71 2.48 -7.84
N SER A 113 -20.67 1.60 -8.10
CA SER A 113 -22.09 1.94 -8.19
C SER A 113 -22.74 2.07 -6.80
#